data_46f1427d5531393c412b3331c9d5c03b
#
_entry.id   46f1427d5531393c412b3331c9d5c03b
#
_cell.length_a   1.000
_cell.length_b   1.000
_cell.length_c   1.000
_cell.angle_alpha   90.00
_cell.angle_beta   90.00
_cell.angle_gamma   90.00
#
_symmetry.space_group_name_H-M   'P 1'
#
loop_
_entity.id
_entity.type
_entity.pdbx_description
1 polymer ?
#
loop_
_entity_poly.entity_id
_entity_poly.type
_entity_poly.pdbx_seq_one_letter_code
_entity_poly.pdbx_strand_id
1 'polypeptide(L)'
;MYRTITRVPTGETPFILTFGFEAVILVEVGLTSYQVKTYEDQKNQQELNNNLDLIDEDREEAMKRMAKHKEAMAKYYNRKVKVRKFNTGDLVLRKVSQATKDPSQGKLGLAWEGPTR
;
A
#
# COMPACT_ATOMS: atom_id res chain seq x y z
N MET A 1 -7.86 -11.21 7.84
CA MET A 1 -6.88 -11.69 6.84
C MET A 1 -6.09 -10.57 6.15
N TYR A 2 -6.66 -9.42 5.77
CA TYR A 2 -5.91 -8.37 5.05
C TYR A 2 -4.65 -7.85 5.77
N ARG A 3 -4.66 -7.76 7.10
CA ARG A 3 -3.57 -7.18 7.91
C ARG A 3 -2.38 -8.11 8.13
N THR A 4 -2.57 -9.41 7.94
CA THR A 4 -1.56 -10.46 8.20
C THR A 4 -1.01 -11.09 6.92
N ILE A 5 -1.33 -10.53 5.76
CA ILE A 5 -0.80 -10.99 4.48
C ILE A 5 0.29 -10.02 4.00
N THR A 6 1.45 -10.57 3.68
CA THR A 6 2.58 -9.81 3.11
C THR A 6 2.17 -9.08 1.83
N ARG A 7 2.54 -7.82 1.72
CA ARG A 7 2.26 -6.97 0.58
C ARG A 7 3.45 -6.91 -0.37
N VAL A 8 3.20 -7.23 -1.63
CA VAL A 8 4.24 -7.18 -2.68
C VAL A 8 4.99 -5.84 -2.72
N PRO A 9 4.33 -4.65 -2.60
CA PRO A 9 5.04 -3.38 -2.67
C PRO A 9 5.96 -3.08 -1.49
N THR A 10 5.62 -3.57 -0.30
CA THR A 10 6.39 -3.30 0.93
C THR A 10 7.30 -4.46 1.32
N GLY A 11 6.95 -5.68 0.92
CA GLY A 11 7.61 -6.91 1.36
C GLY A 11 7.21 -7.35 2.77
N GLU A 12 6.37 -6.58 3.45
CA GLU A 12 5.98 -6.79 4.84
C GLU A 12 4.46 -6.87 5.01
N THR A 13 4.01 -7.40 6.16
CA THR A 13 2.59 -7.35 6.52
C THR A 13 2.24 -5.99 7.12
N PRO A 14 1.01 -5.48 6.92
CA PRO A 14 0.57 -4.26 7.60
C PRO A 14 0.61 -4.38 9.13
N PHE A 15 0.51 -5.59 9.67
CA PHE A 15 0.58 -5.84 11.10
C PHE A 15 2.00 -5.62 11.65
N ILE A 16 3.03 -6.18 10.98
CA ILE A 16 4.44 -5.97 11.35
C ILE A 16 4.79 -4.47 11.31
N LEU A 17 4.41 -3.77 10.24
CA LEU A 17 4.69 -2.34 10.09
C LEU A 17 3.98 -1.45 11.13
N THR A 18 2.97 -2.00 11.81
CA THR A 18 2.23 -1.27 12.86
C THR A 18 2.77 -1.58 14.25
N PHE A 19 3.06 -2.84 14.52
CA PHE A 19 3.34 -3.33 15.89
C PHE A 19 4.78 -3.82 16.09
N GLY A 20 5.57 -3.99 15.01
CA GLY A 20 6.96 -4.46 15.08
C GLY A 20 7.13 -5.97 15.28
N PHE A 21 6.04 -6.75 15.24
CA PHE A 21 6.07 -8.21 15.37
C PHE A 21 4.98 -8.87 14.55
N GLU A 22 5.10 -10.18 14.32
CA GLU A 22 4.10 -10.94 13.57
C GLU A 22 2.83 -11.23 14.39
N ALA A 23 1.69 -11.27 13.69
CA ALA A 23 0.43 -11.66 14.30
C ALA A 23 0.41 -13.18 14.56
N VAL A 24 0.08 -13.58 15.78
CA VAL A 24 -0.16 -14.99 16.11
C VAL A 24 -1.49 -15.43 15.49
N ILE A 25 -1.46 -16.49 14.69
CA ILE A 25 -2.65 -17.03 14.05
C ILE A 25 -3.39 -17.94 15.06
N LEU A 26 -4.73 -17.90 15.04
CA LEU A 26 -5.59 -18.66 15.97
C LEU A 26 -5.27 -20.18 15.99
N VAL A 27 -4.81 -20.73 14.87
CA VAL A 27 -4.40 -22.14 14.77
C VAL A 27 -3.13 -22.42 15.60
N GLU A 28 -2.24 -21.44 15.73
CA GLU A 28 -0.99 -21.56 16.49
C GLU A 28 -1.25 -21.48 18.01
N VAL A 29 -2.31 -20.79 18.43
CA VAL A 29 -2.71 -20.70 19.85
C VAL A 29 -3.17 -22.06 20.38
N GLY A 30 -3.73 -22.93 19.52
CA GLY A 30 -4.14 -24.30 19.89
C GLY A 30 -3.00 -25.31 19.91
N LEU A 31 -1.87 -25.01 19.30
CA LEU A 31 -0.66 -25.83 19.31
C LEU A 31 0.29 -25.21 20.33
N THR A 32 0.70 -26.00 21.33
CA THR A 32 1.74 -25.59 22.29
C THR A 32 3.05 -25.34 21.55
N SER A 33 3.18 -24.15 20.97
CA SER A 33 4.41 -23.75 20.26
C SER A 33 5.56 -23.59 21.28
N TYR A 34 6.80 -23.65 20.81
CA TYR A 34 7.97 -23.37 21.64
C TYR A 34 7.86 -22.01 22.34
N GLN A 35 7.30 -21.00 21.68
CA GLN A 35 7.09 -19.66 22.21
C GLN A 35 6.16 -19.65 23.43
N VAL A 36 5.08 -20.44 23.42
CA VAL A 36 4.18 -20.56 24.58
C VAL A 36 4.83 -21.29 25.74
N LYS A 37 5.71 -22.27 25.48
CA LYS A 37 6.43 -23.02 26.52
C LYS A 37 7.54 -22.21 27.18
N THR A 38 8.15 -21.28 26.45
CA THR A 38 9.28 -20.45 26.91
C THR A 38 8.86 -19.03 27.26
N TYR A 39 7.55 -18.78 27.37
CA TYR A 39 7.01 -17.46 27.69
C TYR A 39 7.47 -17.00 29.08
N GLU A 40 8.17 -15.90 29.10
CA GLU A 40 8.65 -15.18 30.29
C GLU A 40 8.25 -13.73 30.15
N ASP A 41 7.43 -13.21 31.06
CA ASP A 41 6.81 -11.88 30.92
C ASP A 41 7.85 -10.76 30.77
N GLN A 42 8.90 -10.75 31.62
CA GLN A 42 9.96 -9.74 31.54
C GLN A 42 10.74 -9.80 30.21
N LYS A 43 11.03 -11.01 29.74
CA LYS A 43 11.78 -11.22 28.51
C LYS A 43 10.95 -10.81 27.28
N ASN A 44 9.67 -11.16 27.30
CA ASN A 44 8.73 -10.75 26.26
C ASN A 44 8.60 -9.22 26.20
N GLN A 45 8.55 -8.54 27.35
CA GLN A 45 8.48 -7.08 27.40
C GLN A 45 9.73 -6.42 26.81
N GLN A 46 10.91 -6.97 27.09
CA GLN A 46 12.16 -6.49 26.52
C GLN A 46 12.21 -6.69 25.00
N GLU A 47 11.79 -7.86 24.51
CA GLU A 47 11.73 -8.14 23.07
C GLU A 47 10.73 -7.22 22.35
N LEU A 48 9.57 -6.93 22.97
CA LEU A 48 8.62 -5.97 22.43
C LEU A 48 9.21 -4.56 22.31
N ASN A 49 9.93 -4.09 23.35
CA ASN A 49 10.57 -2.78 23.32
C ASN A 49 11.66 -2.74 22.23
N ASN A 50 12.49 -3.76 22.13
CA ASN A 50 13.51 -3.85 21.07
C ASN A 50 12.89 -3.83 19.67
N ASN A 51 11.77 -4.54 19.47
CA ASN A 51 11.06 -4.55 18.19
C ASN A 51 10.45 -3.18 17.87
N LEU A 52 9.97 -2.45 18.88
CA LEU A 52 9.46 -1.09 18.70
C LEU A 52 10.57 -0.09 18.32
N ASP A 53 11.78 -0.26 18.87
CA ASP A 53 12.93 0.58 18.51
C ASP A 53 13.37 0.36 17.06
N LEU A 54 13.23 -0.87 16.55
CA LEU A 54 13.58 -1.22 15.16
C LEU A 54 12.47 -0.92 14.14
N ILE A 55 11.24 -0.70 14.60
CA ILE A 55 10.07 -0.56 13.70
C ILE A 55 10.21 0.60 12.70
N ASP A 56 10.89 1.66 13.08
CA ASP A 56 11.06 2.82 12.19
C ASP A 56 12.04 2.53 11.05
N GLU A 57 13.05 1.68 11.30
CA GLU A 57 13.96 1.20 10.26
C GLU A 57 13.22 0.30 9.26
N ASP A 58 12.41 -0.64 9.75
CA ASP A 58 11.56 -1.51 8.91
C ASP A 58 10.57 -0.72 8.06
N ARG A 59 9.96 0.31 8.64
CA ARG A 59 9.06 1.23 7.93
C ARG A 59 9.79 2.01 6.84
N GLU A 60 10.99 2.49 7.12
CA GLU A 60 11.79 3.22 6.13
C GLU A 60 12.17 2.30 4.97
N GLU A 61 12.59 1.07 5.24
CA GLU A 61 12.89 0.08 4.21
C GLU A 61 11.66 -0.29 3.37
N ALA A 62 10.52 -0.50 4.01
CA ALA A 62 9.24 -0.76 3.34
C ALA A 62 8.83 0.42 2.44
N MET A 63 9.04 1.67 2.87
CA MET A 63 8.82 2.86 2.03
C MET A 63 9.74 2.90 0.81
N LYS A 64 11.02 2.56 0.97
CA LYS A 64 11.98 2.47 -0.14
C LYS A 64 11.57 1.39 -1.16
N ARG A 65 11.12 0.22 -0.69
CA ARG A 65 10.59 -0.86 -1.54
C ARG A 65 9.33 -0.39 -2.29
N MET A 66 8.40 0.27 -1.59
CA MET A 66 7.18 0.80 -2.19
C MET A 66 7.45 1.87 -3.25
N ALA A 67 8.40 2.76 -3.03
CA ALA A 67 8.80 3.77 -4.01
C ALA A 67 9.35 3.13 -5.28
N LYS A 68 10.25 2.15 -5.16
CA LYS A 68 10.76 1.37 -6.30
C LYS A 68 9.65 0.63 -7.06
N HIS A 69 8.71 0.03 -6.34
CA HIS A 69 7.56 -0.65 -6.95
C HIS A 69 6.68 0.33 -7.74
N LYS A 70 6.36 1.50 -7.15
CA LYS A 70 5.60 2.56 -7.84
C LYS A 70 6.31 3.05 -9.10
N GLU A 71 7.62 3.25 -9.04
CA GLU A 71 8.41 3.66 -10.20
C GLU A 71 8.40 2.60 -11.31
N ALA A 72 8.58 1.33 -10.97
CA ALA A 72 8.50 0.23 -11.91
C ALA A 72 7.12 0.13 -12.59
N MET A 73 6.05 0.29 -11.79
CA MET A 73 4.68 0.32 -12.29
C MET A 73 4.44 1.52 -13.21
N ALA A 74 4.93 2.71 -12.83
CA ALA A 74 4.82 3.90 -13.68
C ALA A 74 5.57 3.71 -15.01
N LYS A 75 6.78 3.17 -14.98
CA LYS A 75 7.54 2.84 -16.21
C LYS A 75 6.80 1.83 -17.08
N TYR A 76 6.19 0.80 -16.48
CA TYR A 76 5.42 -0.20 -17.21
C TYR A 76 4.21 0.41 -17.91
N TYR A 77 3.41 1.20 -17.21
CA TYR A 77 2.22 1.84 -17.80
C TYR A 77 2.59 2.94 -18.81
N ASN A 78 3.61 3.73 -18.52
CA ASN A 78 4.03 4.84 -19.38
C ASN A 78 4.74 4.36 -20.65
N ARG A 79 5.21 3.11 -20.72
CA ARG A 79 5.89 2.56 -21.90
C ARG A 79 5.06 2.61 -23.17
N LYS A 80 3.74 2.58 -23.05
CA LYS A 80 2.80 2.66 -24.18
C LYS A 80 2.25 4.07 -24.41
N VAL A 81 2.58 5.02 -23.55
CA VAL A 81 2.10 6.40 -23.67
C VAL A 81 2.90 7.10 -24.75
N LYS A 82 2.21 7.56 -25.80
CA LYS A 82 2.80 8.39 -26.84
C LYS A 82 2.64 9.85 -26.45
N VAL A 83 3.74 10.59 -26.46
CA VAL A 83 3.69 12.04 -26.29
C VAL A 83 2.98 12.63 -27.51
N ARG A 84 1.85 13.29 -27.28
CA ARG A 84 1.10 14.03 -28.33
C ARG A 84 1.26 15.52 -28.07
N LYS A 85 1.52 16.27 -29.13
CA LYS A 85 1.44 17.72 -29.12
C LYS A 85 0.03 18.13 -29.58
N PHE A 86 -0.60 19.01 -28.83
CA PHE A 86 -1.89 19.56 -29.14
C PHE A 86 -1.72 20.99 -29.67
N ASN A 87 -2.48 21.35 -30.69
CA ASN A 87 -2.51 22.69 -31.23
C ASN A 87 -3.83 23.37 -30.84
N THR A 88 -3.83 24.68 -30.86
CA THR A 88 -5.07 25.45 -30.62
C THR A 88 -6.11 25.08 -31.67
N GLY A 89 -7.28 24.63 -31.24
CA GLY A 89 -8.36 24.18 -32.14
C GLY A 89 -8.51 22.64 -32.18
N ASP A 90 -7.58 21.86 -31.63
CA ASP A 90 -7.73 20.42 -31.54
C ASP A 90 -8.88 20.04 -30.61
N LEU A 91 -9.63 19.02 -30.98
CA LEU A 91 -10.67 18.47 -30.13
C LEU A 91 -10.06 17.44 -29.16
N VAL A 92 -10.23 17.66 -27.88
CA VAL A 92 -9.67 16.81 -26.86
C VAL A 92 -10.75 16.29 -25.88
N LEU A 93 -10.52 15.09 -25.36
CA LEU A 93 -11.26 14.57 -24.22
C LEU A 93 -10.53 14.97 -22.93
N ARG A 94 -11.23 15.63 -22.03
CA ARG A 94 -10.70 16.02 -20.72
C ARG A 94 -11.15 15.00 -19.66
N LYS A 95 -10.21 14.57 -18.84
CA LYS A 95 -10.55 13.74 -17.69
C LYS A 95 -11.31 14.59 -16.66
N VAL A 96 -12.46 14.10 -16.22
CA VAL A 96 -13.27 14.75 -15.18
C VAL A 96 -12.51 14.71 -13.86
N SER A 97 -12.25 15.86 -13.25
CA SER A 97 -11.67 15.93 -11.91
C SER A 97 -12.76 15.72 -10.87
N GLN A 98 -12.34 15.34 -9.65
CA GLN A 98 -13.28 15.15 -8.54
C GLN A 98 -14.08 16.43 -8.21
N ALA A 99 -13.48 17.61 -8.46
CA ALA A 99 -14.12 18.91 -8.26
C ALA A 99 -15.16 19.28 -9.33
N THR A 100 -15.03 18.72 -10.55
CA THR A 100 -15.95 18.99 -11.66
C THR A 100 -16.96 17.88 -11.89
N LYS A 101 -16.88 16.79 -11.12
CA LYS A 101 -17.80 15.66 -11.22
C LYS A 101 -19.15 16.03 -10.64
N ASP A 102 -20.20 15.86 -11.44
CA ASP A 102 -21.58 16.04 -10.98
C ASP A 102 -21.93 15.02 -9.89
N PRO A 103 -22.29 15.48 -8.67
CA PRO A 103 -22.65 14.59 -7.56
C PRO A 103 -23.85 13.68 -7.86
N SER A 104 -24.74 14.09 -8.78
CA SER A 104 -25.93 13.35 -9.16
C SER A 104 -25.63 12.04 -9.94
N GLN A 105 -24.49 11.97 -10.61
CA GLN A 105 -24.11 10.82 -11.46
C GLN A 105 -23.56 9.64 -10.67
N GLY A 106 -23.30 9.79 -9.38
CA GLY A 106 -22.84 8.73 -8.51
C GLY A 106 -21.52 8.07 -8.97
N LYS A 107 -21.34 6.79 -8.63
CA LYS A 107 -20.11 6.03 -8.89
C LYS A 107 -19.89 5.70 -10.38
N LEU A 108 -20.96 5.64 -11.17
CA LEU A 108 -20.95 5.29 -12.59
C LEU A 108 -20.88 6.52 -13.51
N GLY A 109 -20.69 7.74 -12.98
CA GLY A 109 -20.54 8.96 -13.75
C GLY A 109 -19.39 8.88 -14.77
N LEU A 110 -19.53 9.61 -15.85
CA LEU A 110 -18.54 9.66 -16.92
C LEU A 110 -17.17 10.08 -16.37
N ALA A 111 -16.13 9.36 -16.76
CA ALA A 111 -14.75 9.64 -16.38
C ALA A 111 -14.09 10.68 -17.30
N TRP A 112 -14.69 10.99 -18.44
CA TRP A 112 -14.15 11.87 -19.47
C TRP A 112 -15.25 12.80 -19.99
N GLU A 113 -14.89 14.05 -20.20
CA GLU A 113 -15.72 15.08 -20.81
C GLU A 113 -15.19 15.45 -22.18
N GLY A 114 -16.07 15.81 -23.06
CA GLY A 114 -15.69 16.32 -24.36
C GLY A 114 -16.51 15.76 -25.51
N PRO A 115 -16.13 16.13 -26.72
CA PRO A 115 -14.94 16.90 -27.13
C PRO A 115 -15.03 18.39 -26.76
N THR A 116 -13.97 18.91 -26.14
CA THR A 116 -13.80 20.34 -25.89
C THR A 116 -12.68 20.90 -26.78
N ARG A 117 -12.80 22.18 -27.16
CA ARG A 117 -11.77 22.92 -27.91
C ARG A 117 -10.88 23.69 -26.97
#